data_b601a0ab0725a33540825f5f6d1eb923
#
_entry.id   b601a0ab0725a33540825f5f6d1eb923
#
_cell.length_a   1.000
_cell.length_b   1.000
_cell.length_c   1.000
_cell.angle_alpha   90.00
_cell.angle_beta   90.00
_cell.angle_gamma   90.00
#
_symmetry.space_group_name_H-M   'P 1'
#
loop_
_entity.id
_entity.type
_entity.pdbx_description
1 polymer ?
#
loop_
_entity_poly.entity_id
_entity_poly.type
_entity_poly.pdbx_seq_one_letter_code
_entity_poly.pdbx_strand_id
1 'polypeptide(L)'
;MNTRPTAEIDLQRLTKRSGANSHAQRSRTGTKVERALNAVLAGEDRVPLDVSLAELLKDPVSVSGAILVALDEVGDGLTGQMRITGPFRRSGLADELVNSLVSHDPAIRAAAAQLSGALRLTESIPWIEDLVQDKDPMVRESAVRALGRMGGRRAVDALMALADRISIHRLAVALAQAASDLDIEALMRRPASEKAAVVTVLACGLRRDHLRVPPLLGIAHDSRWPKPVRLAAVISLGMIGMSGVADMRALAELDPDPDVKRVATRAQRRLERRARAEQA
;
A
#
# COMPACT_ATOMS: atom_id res chain seq x y z
N MET A 1 7.49 -11.22 -36.31
CA MET A 1 6.74 -11.60 -35.12
C MET A 1 7.57 -11.23 -33.89
N ASN A 2 7.29 -10.07 -33.30
CA ASN A 2 8.05 -9.52 -32.17
C ASN A 2 7.30 -9.89 -30.88
N THR A 3 7.69 -10.97 -30.24
CA THR A 3 7.23 -11.33 -28.89
C THR A 3 7.91 -10.39 -27.91
N ARG A 4 7.16 -9.41 -27.38
CA ARG A 4 7.60 -8.60 -26.25
C ARG A 4 7.83 -9.54 -25.06
N PRO A 5 8.97 -9.43 -24.35
CA PRO A 5 9.19 -10.23 -23.17
C PRO A 5 8.15 -9.88 -22.11
N THR A 6 7.51 -10.89 -21.56
CA THR A 6 6.63 -10.81 -20.40
C THR A 6 7.40 -10.09 -19.28
N ALA A 7 6.85 -8.96 -18.80
CA ALA A 7 7.49 -8.17 -17.76
C ALA A 7 7.79 -9.05 -16.55
N GLU A 8 9.07 -9.34 -16.36
CA GLU A 8 9.56 -10.15 -15.23
C GLU A 8 9.28 -9.38 -13.95
N ILE A 9 8.38 -9.91 -13.11
CA ILE A 9 8.05 -9.31 -11.82
C ILE A 9 9.29 -9.44 -10.94
N ASP A 10 10.02 -8.34 -10.76
CA ASP A 10 11.25 -8.29 -9.97
C ASP A 10 10.94 -8.38 -8.47
N LEU A 11 10.93 -9.62 -7.97
CA LEU A 11 10.72 -9.97 -6.56
C LEU A 11 11.69 -9.28 -5.60
N GLN A 12 12.90 -8.93 -6.06
CA GLN A 12 13.87 -8.24 -5.21
C GLN A 12 13.46 -6.79 -4.93
N ARG A 13 12.73 -6.15 -5.86
CA ARG A 13 12.19 -4.81 -5.63
C ARG A 13 11.01 -4.80 -4.65
N LEU A 14 10.20 -5.87 -4.61
CA LEU A 14 9.08 -6.00 -3.69
C LEU A 14 9.53 -6.14 -2.22
N THR A 15 10.68 -6.78 -1.97
CA THR A 15 11.12 -7.13 -0.61
C THR A 15 12.14 -6.16 -0.01
N LYS A 16 12.89 -5.40 -0.83
CA LYS A 16 13.95 -4.49 -0.34
C LYS A 16 13.47 -3.16 0.23
N ARG A 17 12.22 -2.74 -0.01
CA ARG A 17 11.72 -1.43 0.43
C ARG A 17 10.94 -1.42 1.75
N SER A 18 10.67 -2.57 2.35
CA SER A 18 9.99 -2.63 3.65
C SER A 18 10.89 -2.41 4.87
N GLY A 19 12.20 -2.20 4.68
CA GLY A 19 13.17 -2.15 5.78
C GLY A 19 14.09 -0.93 5.83
N ALA A 20 13.88 0.09 5.02
CA ALA A 20 14.69 1.30 5.05
C ALA A 20 14.04 2.37 5.93
N ASN A 21 14.06 2.17 7.25
CA ASN A 21 14.06 3.29 8.18
C ASN A 21 15.41 4.01 8.06
N SER A 22 15.55 4.85 7.02
CA SER A 22 16.54 5.90 7.05
C SER A 22 16.16 6.82 8.22
N HIS A 23 17.04 7.03 9.18
CA HIS A 23 17.02 8.15 10.08
C HIS A 23 17.05 9.43 9.25
N ALA A 24 15.91 9.81 8.68
CA ALA A 24 15.72 11.14 8.11
C ALA A 24 15.90 12.10 9.28
N GLN A 25 16.87 13.00 9.15
CA GLN A 25 17.12 14.08 10.09
C GLN A 25 15.77 14.78 10.33
N ARG A 26 15.22 14.66 11.55
CA ARG A 26 13.90 15.19 11.90
C ARG A 26 13.90 16.68 11.65
N SER A 27 13.06 17.16 10.75
CA SER A 27 12.95 18.59 10.49
C SER A 27 12.28 19.31 11.65
N ARG A 28 12.47 20.65 11.69
CA ARG A 28 11.80 21.49 12.70
C ARG A 28 10.27 21.37 12.59
N THR A 29 9.71 21.30 11.39
CA THR A 29 8.27 21.18 11.16
C THR A 29 7.75 19.82 11.62
N GLY A 30 8.42 18.73 11.25
CA GLY A 30 8.08 17.38 11.71
C GLY A 30 8.10 17.29 13.24
N THR A 31 9.09 17.90 13.91
CA THR A 31 9.19 17.94 15.37
C THR A 31 8.05 18.76 16.03
N LYS A 32 7.65 19.89 15.42
CA LYS A 32 6.50 20.67 15.93
C LYS A 32 5.21 19.85 15.86
N VAL A 33 4.96 19.20 14.72
CA VAL A 33 3.78 18.33 14.53
C VAL A 33 3.82 17.15 15.49
N GLU A 34 4.94 16.45 15.60
CA GLU A 34 5.12 15.33 16.55
C GLU A 34 4.81 15.75 17.99
N ARG A 35 5.30 16.91 18.43
CA ARG A 35 5.02 17.45 19.78
C ARG A 35 3.53 17.72 19.99
N ALA A 36 2.87 18.35 19.02
CA ALA A 36 1.44 18.60 19.09
C ALA A 36 0.62 17.31 19.15
N LEU A 37 0.99 16.30 18.35
CA LEU A 37 0.31 15.00 18.34
C LEU A 37 0.55 14.23 19.64
N ASN A 38 1.75 14.28 20.22
CA ASN A 38 2.06 13.66 21.52
C ASN A 38 1.22 14.28 22.65
N ALA A 39 0.99 15.61 22.63
CA ALA A 39 0.10 16.26 23.59
C ALA A 39 -1.35 15.78 23.42
N VAL A 40 -1.82 15.61 22.19
CA VAL A 40 -3.13 14.98 21.90
C VAL A 40 -3.21 13.56 22.43
N LEU A 41 -2.17 12.76 22.24
CA LEU A 41 -2.10 11.38 22.75
C LEU A 41 -2.10 11.35 24.28
N ALA A 42 -1.47 12.33 24.94
CA ALA A 42 -1.49 12.52 26.39
C ALA A 42 -2.84 12.96 26.95
N GLY A 43 -3.83 13.26 26.08
CA GLY A 43 -5.20 13.60 26.49
C GLY A 43 -5.51 15.09 26.46
N GLU A 44 -4.67 15.93 25.87
CA GLU A 44 -4.95 17.34 25.71
C GLU A 44 -5.97 17.57 24.57
N ASP A 45 -7.15 18.12 24.90
CA ASP A 45 -8.25 18.27 23.93
C ASP A 45 -8.07 19.43 22.93
N ARG A 46 -7.28 20.44 23.27
CA ARG A 46 -7.10 21.66 22.46
C ARG A 46 -5.64 22.02 22.25
N VAL A 47 -4.92 21.12 21.59
CA VAL A 47 -3.52 21.38 21.23
C VAL A 47 -3.49 22.31 20.01
N PRO A 48 -2.84 23.49 20.11
CA PRO A 48 -2.62 24.35 18.95
C PRO A 48 -1.58 23.70 18.03
N LEU A 49 -1.87 23.71 16.73
CA LEU A 49 -0.93 23.29 15.70
C LEU A 49 -0.20 24.54 15.16
N ASP A 50 0.93 24.89 15.79
CA ASP A 50 1.72 26.08 15.43
C ASP A 50 2.63 25.79 14.22
N VAL A 51 1.99 25.53 13.08
CA VAL A 51 2.63 25.34 11.78
C VAL A 51 1.75 25.93 10.69
N SER A 52 2.39 26.50 9.67
CA SER A 52 1.68 27.00 8.48
C SER A 52 1.60 25.92 7.40
N LEU A 53 0.65 26.08 6.46
CA LEU A 53 0.56 25.22 5.26
C LEU A 53 1.90 25.18 4.52
N ALA A 54 2.57 26.32 4.33
CA ALA A 54 3.85 26.41 3.65
C ALA A 54 4.96 25.58 4.33
N GLU A 55 4.98 25.54 5.66
CA GLU A 55 5.90 24.68 6.42
C GLU A 55 5.58 23.19 6.22
N LEU A 56 4.30 22.81 6.26
CA LEU A 56 3.86 21.42 6.02
C LEU A 56 4.25 20.94 4.61
N LEU A 57 4.01 21.76 3.60
CA LEU A 57 4.28 21.42 2.21
C LEU A 57 5.77 21.38 1.87
N LYS A 58 6.63 22.06 2.62
CA LYS A 58 8.11 22.01 2.46
C LYS A 58 8.70 20.70 2.97
N ASP A 59 8.08 20.05 3.96
CA ASP A 59 8.59 18.81 4.54
C ASP A 59 7.47 17.75 4.75
N PRO A 60 6.82 17.35 3.67
CA PRO A 60 5.71 16.42 3.74
C PRO A 60 6.12 15.03 4.26
N VAL A 61 7.40 14.67 4.13
CA VAL A 61 7.92 13.35 4.54
C VAL A 61 7.96 13.23 6.06
N SER A 62 8.61 14.17 6.74
CA SER A 62 8.72 14.15 8.21
C SER A 62 7.36 14.35 8.87
N VAL A 63 6.54 15.27 8.31
CA VAL A 63 5.17 15.51 8.79
C VAL A 63 4.30 14.25 8.65
N SER A 64 4.31 13.62 7.46
CA SER A 64 3.58 12.36 7.27
C SER A 64 4.08 11.26 8.21
N GLY A 65 5.39 11.20 8.46
CA GLY A 65 5.96 10.25 9.41
C GLY A 65 5.39 10.43 10.82
N ALA A 66 5.37 11.66 11.33
CA ALA A 66 4.80 11.98 12.64
C ALA A 66 3.31 11.63 12.74
N ILE A 67 2.53 11.95 11.70
CA ILE A 67 1.10 11.62 11.64
C ILE A 67 0.88 10.09 11.67
N LEU A 68 1.64 9.34 10.86
CA LEU A 68 1.48 7.89 10.77
C LEU A 68 1.86 7.18 12.07
N VAL A 69 2.91 7.64 12.75
CA VAL A 69 3.29 7.11 14.08
C VAL A 69 2.17 7.35 15.09
N ALA A 70 1.62 8.56 15.14
CA ALA A 70 0.53 8.88 16.06
C ALA A 70 -0.76 8.10 15.74
N LEU A 71 -1.04 7.84 14.46
CA LEU A 71 -2.19 7.00 14.05
C LEU A 71 -1.99 5.54 14.44
N ASP A 72 -0.77 5.02 14.35
CA ASP A 72 -0.44 3.65 14.76
C ASP A 72 -0.67 3.44 16.28
N GLU A 73 -0.32 4.46 17.09
CA GLU A 73 -0.56 4.43 18.54
C GLU A 73 -2.04 4.43 18.93
N VAL A 74 -2.90 5.15 18.19
CA VAL A 74 -4.35 5.17 18.48
C VAL A 74 -5.13 4.03 17.82
N GLY A 75 -4.50 3.28 16.92
CA GLY A 75 -5.10 2.21 16.15
C GLY A 75 -6.07 2.70 15.06
N ASP A 76 -6.70 1.75 14.37
CA ASP A 76 -7.54 2.03 13.19
C ASP A 76 -8.96 2.52 13.52
N GLY A 77 -9.27 2.76 14.78
CA GLY A 77 -10.59 3.23 15.21
C GLY A 77 -10.88 4.66 14.77
N LEU A 78 -12.13 4.92 14.33
CA LEU A 78 -12.58 6.24 13.88
C LEU A 78 -12.31 7.35 14.92
N THR A 79 -12.56 7.07 16.20
CA THR A 79 -12.30 8.01 17.31
C THR A 79 -10.83 8.37 17.41
N GLY A 80 -9.92 7.38 17.31
CA GLY A 80 -8.48 7.61 17.33
C GLY A 80 -8.05 8.47 16.13
N GLN A 81 -8.53 8.14 14.93
CA GLN A 81 -8.26 8.92 13.74
C GLN A 81 -8.74 10.38 13.89
N MET A 82 -9.95 10.60 14.40
CA MET A 82 -10.49 11.96 14.62
C MET A 82 -9.67 12.76 15.64
N ARG A 83 -9.12 12.12 16.66
CA ARG A 83 -8.20 12.78 17.61
C ARG A 83 -6.95 13.31 16.91
N ILE A 84 -6.30 12.49 16.09
CA ILE A 84 -5.08 12.87 15.37
C ILE A 84 -5.34 13.91 14.27
N THR A 85 -6.44 13.81 13.54
CA THR A 85 -6.79 14.78 12.47
C THR A 85 -7.42 16.07 12.99
N GLY A 86 -7.95 16.04 14.21
CA GLY A 86 -8.66 17.16 14.82
C GLY A 86 -7.89 18.48 14.85
N PRO A 87 -6.62 18.54 15.27
CA PRO A 87 -5.81 19.77 15.23
C PRO A 87 -5.71 20.39 13.83
N PHE A 88 -5.52 19.56 12.79
CA PHE A 88 -5.43 20.01 11.39
C PHE A 88 -6.77 20.54 10.88
N ARG A 89 -7.88 19.94 11.27
CA ARG A 89 -9.23 20.42 10.90
C ARG A 89 -9.58 21.72 11.62
N ARG A 90 -9.33 21.81 12.92
CA ARG A 90 -9.62 23.03 13.70
C ARG A 90 -8.81 24.24 13.28
N SER A 91 -7.59 24.03 12.79
CA SER A 91 -6.74 25.12 12.27
C SER A 91 -7.06 25.51 10.82
N GLY A 92 -7.96 24.78 10.13
CA GLY A 92 -8.24 24.98 8.71
C GLY A 92 -7.21 24.36 7.76
N LEU A 93 -6.10 23.83 8.28
CA LEU A 93 -5.02 23.25 7.45
C LEU A 93 -5.47 22.04 6.63
N ALA A 94 -6.46 21.28 7.09
CA ALA A 94 -7.02 20.18 6.32
C ALA A 94 -7.69 20.67 5.02
N ASP A 95 -8.48 21.73 5.10
CA ASP A 95 -9.15 22.33 3.93
C ASP A 95 -8.13 23.00 3.00
N GLU A 96 -7.14 23.68 3.54
CA GLU A 96 -6.05 24.28 2.76
C GLU A 96 -5.23 23.20 2.01
N LEU A 97 -4.99 22.03 2.62
CA LEU A 97 -4.34 20.89 1.96
C LEU A 97 -5.18 20.37 0.80
N VAL A 98 -6.49 20.22 0.97
CA VAL A 98 -7.39 19.79 -0.12
C VAL A 98 -7.36 20.81 -1.26
N ASN A 99 -7.42 22.10 -0.98
CA ASN A 99 -7.31 23.15 -1.99
C ASN A 99 -5.97 23.15 -2.71
N SER A 100 -4.90 22.71 -2.06
CA SER A 100 -3.56 22.60 -2.65
C SER A 100 -3.40 21.47 -3.67
N LEU A 101 -4.34 20.52 -3.70
CA LEU A 101 -4.33 19.42 -4.69
C LEU A 101 -4.49 19.91 -6.13
N VAL A 102 -5.10 21.10 -6.35
CA VAL A 102 -5.27 21.69 -7.67
C VAL A 102 -4.23 22.80 -7.98
N SER A 103 -3.17 22.92 -7.21
CA SER A 103 -2.09 23.90 -7.42
C SER A 103 -1.42 23.74 -8.79
N HIS A 104 -0.98 24.84 -9.37
CA HIS A 104 -0.18 24.81 -10.61
C HIS A 104 1.20 24.17 -10.41
N ASP A 105 1.78 24.25 -9.19
CA ASP A 105 3.07 23.66 -8.84
C ASP A 105 2.92 22.16 -8.55
N PRO A 106 3.57 21.27 -9.31
CA PRO A 106 3.52 19.83 -9.09
C PRO A 106 4.11 19.42 -7.73
N ALA A 107 5.09 20.14 -7.19
CA ALA A 107 5.65 19.84 -5.89
C ALA A 107 4.62 20.07 -4.77
N ILE A 108 3.82 21.13 -4.88
CA ILE A 108 2.72 21.42 -3.96
C ILE A 108 1.63 20.36 -4.07
N ARG A 109 1.21 19.98 -5.31
CA ARG A 109 0.21 18.91 -5.49
C ARG A 109 0.67 17.58 -4.89
N ALA A 110 1.93 17.21 -5.13
CA ALA A 110 2.50 15.96 -4.60
C ALA A 110 2.56 15.95 -3.07
N ALA A 111 2.99 17.06 -2.46
CA ALA A 111 3.04 17.23 -1.01
C ALA A 111 1.64 17.21 -0.39
N ALA A 112 0.69 17.92 -0.98
CA ALA A 112 -0.71 17.95 -0.54
C ALA A 112 -1.34 16.56 -0.61
N ALA A 113 -1.15 15.82 -1.71
CA ALA A 113 -1.62 14.45 -1.83
C ALA A 113 -1.01 13.53 -0.77
N GLN A 114 0.29 13.64 -0.51
CA GLN A 114 0.98 12.85 0.51
C GLN A 114 0.42 13.10 1.92
N LEU A 115 0.22 14.37 2.28
CA LEU A 115 -0.30 14.77 3.60
C LEU A 115 -1.79 14.42 3.74
N SER A 116 -2.60 14.64 2.70
CA SER A 116 -4.02 14.21 2.67
C SER A 116 -4.16 12.71 2.88
N GLY A 117 -3.28 11.91 2.27
CA GLY A 117 -3.21 10.47 2.48
C GLY A 117 -2.82 10.10 3.91
N ALA A 118 -1.81 10.77 4.48
CA ALA A 118 -1.37 10.52 5.85
C ALA A 118 -2.46 10.87 6.87
N LEU A 119 -3.18 11.98 6.67
CA LEU A 119 -4.31 12.40 7.50
C LEU A 119 -5.61 11.62 7.21
N ARG A 120 -5.60 10.71 6.24
CA ARG A 120 -6.79 9.96 5.78
C ARG A 120 -7.99 10.88 5.48
N LEU A 121 -7.74 11.99 4.77
CA LEU A 121 -8.79 12.95 4.36
C LEU A 121 -9.61 12.35 3.21
N THR A 122 -10.55 11.47 3.54
CA THR A 122 -11.36 10.74 2.54
C THR A 122 -12.22 11.64 1.66
N GLU A 123 -12.54 12.84 2.10
CA GLU A 123 -13.19 13.87 1.30
C GLU A 123 -12.36 14.34 0.10
N SER A 124 -11.04 14.18 0.17
CA SER A 124 -10.12 14.57 -0.93
C SER A 124 -9.99 13.51 -2.04
N ILE A 125 -10.59 12.33 -1.90
CA ILE A 125 -10.47 11.22 -2.86
C ILE A 125 -10.76 11.66 -4.31
N PRO A 126 -11.82 12.43 -4.63
CA PRO A 126 -12.10 12.83 -6.03
C PRO A 126 -10.93 13.60 -6.67
N TRP A 127 -10.31 14.53 -5.95
CA TRP A 127 -9.14 15.26 -6.47
C TRP A 127 -7.90 14.38 -6.57
N ILE A 128 -7.73 13.43 -5.65
CA ILE A 128 -6.61 12.48 -5.70
C ILE A 128 -6.75 11.51 -6.89
N GLU A 129 -7.96 11.10 -7.25
CA GLU A 129 -8.23 10.30 -8.45
C GLU A 129 -7.74 11.01 -9.72
N ASP A 130 -8.00 12.32 -9.84
CA ASP A 130 -7.49 13.12 -10.96
C ASP A 130 -5.96 13.16 -10.97
N LEU A 131 -5.32 13.27 -9.83
CA LEU A 131 -3.86 13.30 -9.69
C LEU A 131 -3.18 11.96 -10.05
N VAL A 132 -3.90 10.84 -10.06
CA VAL A 132 -3.34 9.56 -10.57
C VAL A 132 -2.94 9.66 -12.05
N GLN A 133 -3.51 10.61 -12.78
CA GLN A 133 -3.23 10.88 -14.19
C GLN A 133 -2.44 12.18 -14.41
N ASP A 134 -1.92 12.79 -13.36
CA ASP A 134 -1.13 14.02 -13.45
C ASP A 134 0.04 13.88 -14.42
N LYS A 135 0.42 14.98 -15.07
CA LYS A 135 1.57 15.02 -15.99
C LYS A 135 2.87 14.68 -15.28
N ASP A 136 3.02 15.10 -14.03
CA ASP A 136 4.20 14.86 -13.21
C ASP A 136 4.19 13.46 -12.59
N PRO A 137 5.26 12.65 -12.76
CA PRO A 137 5.33 11.30 -12.21
C PRO A 137 5.38 11.27 -10.68
N MET A 138 5.90 12.29 -10.02
CA MET A 138 5.94 12.37 -8.55
C MET A 138 4.53 12.60 -7.99
N VAL A 139 3.72 13.41 -8.68
CA VAL A 139 2.32 13.64 -8.31
C VAL A 139 1.53 12.35 -8.44
N ARG A 140 1.65 11.64 -9.59
CA ARG A 140 1.00 10.33 -9.78
C ARG A 140 1.35 9.31 -8.69
N GLU A 141 2.64 9.24 -8.34
CA GLU A 141 3.12 8.35 -7.28
C GLU A 141 2.53 8.72 -5.92
N SER A 142 2.50 10.01 -5.59
CA SER A 142 1.94 10.52 -4.33
C SER A 142 0.44 10.26 -4.24
N ALA A 143 -0.30 10.43 -5.34
CA ALA A 143 -1.73 10.17 -5.41
C ALA A 143 -2.08 8.68 -5.15
N VAL A 144 -1.42 7.75 -5.83
CA VAL A 144 -1.65 6.31 -5.62
C VAL A 144 -1.31 5.91 -4.18
N ARG A 145 -0.21 6.44 -3.64
CA ARG A 145 0.18 6.20 -2.25
C ARG A 145 -0.80 6.79 -1.24
N ALA A 146 -1.37 7.97 -1.56
CA ALA A 146 -2.38 8.60 -0.74
C ALA A 146 -3.66 7.74 -0.64
N LEU A 147 -4.18 7.24 -1.77
CA LEU A 147 -5.33 6.32 -1.77
C LEU A 147 -5.04 5.07 -0.93
N GLY A 148 -3.84 4.50 -1.06
CA GLY A 148 -3.43 3.37 -0.24
C GLY A 148 -3.50 3.66 1.27
N ARG A 149 -3.04 4.84 1.70
CA ARG A 149 -3.03 5.26 3.12
C ARG A 149 -4.39 5.68 3.65
N MET A 150 -5.23 6.28 2.81
CA MET A 150 -6.59 6.65 3.21
C MET A 150 -7.40 5.45 3.64
N GLY A 151 -7.27 4.34 2.90
CA GLY A 151 -7.98 3.11 3.21
C GLY A 151 -9.49 3.20 3.05
N GLY A 152 -10.15 2.09 3.36
CA GLY A 152 -11.59 1.98 3.31
C GLY A 152 -12.15 1.81 1.90
N ARG A 153 -13.44 1.50 1.84
CA ARG A 153 -14.13 1.10 0.61
C ARG A 153 -13.98 2.10 -0.54
N ARG A 154 -14.12 3.40 -0.27
CA ARG A 154 -14.00 4.43 -1.31
C ARG A 154 -12.63 4.46 -1.96
N ALA A 155 -11.55 4.38 -1.16
CA ALA A 155 -10.19 4.36 -1.69
C ALA A 155 -9.92 3.07 -2.49
N VAL A 156 -10.44 1.93 -2.04
CA VAL A 156 -10.35 0.65 -2.77
C VAL A 156 -11.07 0.75 -4.11
N ASP A 157 -12.31 1.26 -4.13
CA ASP A 157 -13.08 1.42 -5.36
C ASP A 157 -12.37 2.36 -6.35
N ALA A 158 -11.80 3.48 -5.86
CA ALA A 158 -10.99 4.42 -6.65
C ALA A 158 -9.74 3.74 -7.25
N LEU A 159 -8.98 2.99 -6.44
CA LEU A 159 -7.82 2.25 -6.90
C LEU A 159 -8.19 1.22 -7.98
N MET A 160 -9.29 0.51 -7.81
CA MET A 160 -9.74 -0.50 -8.75
C MET A 160 -10.31 0.10 -10.04
N ALA A 161 -11.00 1.24 -9.96
CA ALA A 161 -11.48 1.98 -11.15
C ALA A 161 -10.31 2.51 -12.00
N LEU A 162 -9.19 2.85 -11.38
CA LEU A 162 -7.98 3.36 -12.03
C LEU A 162 -6.95 2.26 -12.34
N ALA A 163 -7.31 0.99 -12.16
CA ALA A 163 -6.39 -0.13 -12.25
C ALA A 163 -5.58 -0.16 -13.56
N ASP A 164 -6.19 0.16 -14.70
CA ASP A 164 -5.51 0.13 -16.00
C ASP A 164 -4.41 1.22 -16.14
N ARG A 165 -4.48 2.28 -15.36
CA ARG A 165 -3.57 3.42 -15.39
C ARG A 165 -2.42 3.31 -14.39
N ILE A 166 -2.53 2.41 -13.43
CA ILE A 166 -1.55 2.18 -12.38
C ILE A 166 -0.78 0.89 -12.68
N SER A 167 0.53 0.88 -12.47
CA SER A 167 1.32 -0.36 -12.62
C SER A 167 0.90 -1.40 -11.57
N ILE A 168 0.97 -2.69 -11.93
CA ILE A 168 0.59 -3.81 -11.05
C ILE A 168 1.24 -3.70 -9.66
N HIS A 169 2.55 -3.39 -9.63
CA HIS A 169 3.28 -3.28 -8.36
C HIS A 169 2.72 -2.17 -7.45
N ARG A 170 2.55 -0.96 -8.00
CA ARG A 170 2.05 0.20 -7.23
C ARG A 170 0.63 -0.04 -6.74
N LEU A 171 -0.21 -0.59 -7.62
CA LEU A 171 -1.59 -0.90 -7.30
C LEU A 171 -1.69 -1.98 -6.22
N ALA A 172 -0.88 -3.05 -6.29
CA ALA A 172 -0.86 -4.09 -5.29
C ALA A 172 -0.42 -3.58 -3.90
N VAL A 173 0.60 -2.69 -3.86
CA VAL A 173 1.04 -2.06 -2.61
C VAL A 173 -0.04 -1.15 -2.04
N ALA A 174 -0.67 -0.30 -2.87
CA ALA A 174 -1.73 0.58 -2.43
C ALA A 174 -2.96 -0.20 -1.96
N LEU A 175 -3.36 -1.25 -2.69
CA LEU A 175 -4.47 -2.12 -2.32
C LEU A 175 -4.18 -2.87 -1.00
N ALA A 176 -2.96 -3.36 -0.81
CA ALA A 176 -2.56 -4.04 0.43
C ALA A 176 -2.68 -3.13 1.67
N GLN A 177 -2.51 -1.83 1.49
CA GLN A 177 -2.67 -0.84 2.56
C GLN A 177 -4.13 -0.39 2.76
N ALA A 178 -4.88 -0.22 1.64
CA ALA A 178 -6.22 0.34 1.66
C ALA A 178 -7.31 -0.66 2.04
N ALA A 179 -7.19 -1.92 1.58
CA ALA A 179 -8.27 -2.88 1.61
C ALA A 179 -8.44 -3.53 2.99
N SER A 180 -9.68 -3.66 3.44
CA SER A 180 -10.06 -4.54 4.54
C SER A 180 -10.07 -6.02 4.10
N ASP A 181 -10.21 -6.93 5.05
CA ASP A 181 -10.33 -8.36 4.73
C ASP A 181 -11.59 -8.67 3.91
N LEU A 182 -12.69 -7.93 4.15
CA LEU A 182 -13.92 -8.05 3.38
C LEU A 182 -13.75 -7.55 1.94
N ASP A 183 -12.98 -6.46 1.74
CA ASP A 183 -12.67 -5.96 0.39
C ASP A 183 -11.84 -6.98 -0.38
N ILE A 184 -10.80 -7.54 0.24
CA ILE A 184 -9.96 -8.57 -0.38
C ILE A 184 -10.81 -9.80 -0.76
N GLU A 185 -11.68 -10.25 0.14
CA GLU A 185 -12.56 -11.39 -0.13
C GLU A 185 -13.50 -11.13 -1.30
N ALA A 186 -14.11 -9.95 -1.35
CA ALA A 186 -14.99 -9.56 -2.43
C ALA A 186 -14.26 -9.50 -3.79
N LEU A 187 -13.06 -8.90 -3.81
CA LEU A 187 -12.23 -8.81 -5.01
C LEU A 187 -11.69 -10.17 -5.49
N MET A 188 -11.38 -11.08 -4.58
CA MET A 188 -10.98 -12.46 -4.93
C MET A 188 -12.13 -13.27 -5.52
N ARG A 189 -13.35 -13.12 -4.99
CA ARG A 189 -14.52 -13.86 -5.48
C ARG A 189 -14.95 -13.43 -6.88
N ARG A 190 -14.85 -12.14 -7.19
CA ARG A 190 -15.33 -11.57 -8.47
C ARG A 190 -14.35 -10.49 -8.95
N PRO A 191 -13.18 -10.88 -9.47
CA PRO A 191 -12.26 -9.91 -10.03
C PRO A 191 -12.85 -9.29 -11.31
N ALA A 192 -12.77 -7.97 -11.43
CA ALA A 192 -13.27 -7.22 -12.58
C ALA A 192 -12.46 -7.47 -13.86
N SER A 193 -11.19 -7.88 -13.73
CA SER A 193 -10.29 -8.20 -14.85
C SER A 193 -9.17 -9.12 -14.39
N GLU A 194 -8.39 -9.68 -15.33
CA GLU A 194 -7.19 -10.44 -15.03
C GLU A 194 -6.20 -9.62 -14.20
N LYS A 195 -5.99 -8.35 -14.55
CA LYS A 195 -5.11 -7.44 -13.80
C LYS A 195 -5.61 -7.22 -12.37
N ALA A 196 -6.92 -7.06 -12.19
CA ALA A 196 -7.53 -6.94 -10.87
C ALA A 196 -7.29 -8.20 -10.03
N ALA A 197 -7.44 -9.39 -10.61
CA ALA A 197 -7.14 -10.66 -9.95
C ALA A 197 -5.66 -10.75 -9.53
N VAL A 198 -4.72 -10.46 -10.44
CA VAL A 198 -3.28 -10.44 -10.15
C VAL A 198 -2.96 -9.50 -8.99
N VAL A 199 -3.48 -8.28 -9.03
CA VAL A 199 -3.24 -7.25 -8.01
C VAL A 199 -3.79 -7.67 -6.65
N THR A 200 -5.02 -8.19 -6.61
CA THR A 200 -5.65 -8.66 -5.36
C THR A 200 -4.87 -9.81 -4.73
N VAL A 201 -4.47 -10.77 -5.55
CA VAL A 201 -3.65 -11.90 -5.11
C VAL A 201 -2.30 -11.44 -4.56
N LEU A 202 -1.62 -10.51 -5.25
CA LEU A 202 -0.35 -9.92 -4.76
C LEU A 202 -0.53 -9.12 -3.47
N ALA A 203 -1.65 -8.43 -3.31
CA ALA A 203 -1.97 -7.70 -2.08
C ALA A 203 -2.06 -8.65 -0.88
N CYS A 204 -2.65 -9.85 -1.03
CA CYS A 204 -2.65 -10.87 0.02
C CYS A 204 -1.22 -11.25 0.47
N GLY A 205 -0.32 -11.44 -0.48
CA GLY A 205 1.09 -11.73 -0.20
C GLY A 205 1.81 -10.60 0.54
N LEU A 206 1.59 -9.34 0.12
CA LEU A 206 2.17 -8.15 0.75
C LEU A 206 1.66 -7.92 2.17
N ARG A 207 0.39 -8.22 2.43
CA ARG A 207 -0.22 -8.19 3.77
C ARG A 207 0.24 -9.33 4.67
N ARG A 208 0.86 -10.38 4.12
CA ARG A 208 1.14 -11.65 4.78
C ARG A 208 -0.14 -12.27 5.36
N ASP A 209 -1.22 -12.23 4.59
CA ASP A 209 -2.55 -12.66 5.00
C ASP A 209 -2.63 -14.19 5.03
N HIS A 210 -2.42 -14.76 6.20
CA HIS A 210 -2.44 -16.21 6.43
C HIS A 210 -3.82 -16.83 6.18
N LEU A 211 -4.90 -16.08 6.35
CA LEU A 211 -6.26 -16.55 6.11
C LEU A 211 -6.51 -16.83 4.63
N ARG A 212 -5.70 -16.24 3.74
CA ARG A 212 -5.82 -16.42 2.29
C ARG A 212 -4.97 -17.56 1.73
N VAL A 213 -4.21 -18.26 2.55
CA VAL A 213 -3.38 -19.39 2.07
C VAL A 213 -4.22 -20.45 1.35
N PRO A 214 -5.35 -20.97 1.89
CA PRO A 214 -6.15 -21.98 1.18
C PRO A 214 -6.66 -21.50 -0.18
N PRO A 215 -7.32 -20.33 -0.33
CA PRO A 215 -7.77 -19.87 -1.65
C PRO A 215 -6.60 -19.57 -2.59
N LEU A 216 -5.43 -19.10 -2.12
CA LEU A 216 -4.25 -18.88 -2.95
C LEU A 216 -3.69 -20.22 -3.49
N LEU A 217 -3.67 -21.28 -2.69
CA LEU A 217 -3.33 -22.63 -3.15
C LEU A 217 -4.30 -23.11 -4.20
N GLY A 218 -5.61 -22.92 -3.99
CA GLY A 218 -6.63 -23.25 -4.99
C GLY A 218 -6.38 -22.55 -6.32
N ILE A 219 -6.06 -21.24 -6.30
CA ILE A 219 -5.73 -20.47 -7.51
C ILE A 219 -4.44 -21.00 -8.16
N ALA A 220 -3.41 -21.29 -7.39
CA ALA A 220 -2.12 -21.75 -7.91
C ALA A 220 -2.23 -23.09 -8.65
N HIS A 221 -3.03 -24.03 -8.12
CA HIS A 221 -3.20 -25.37 -8.69
C HIS A 221 -4.23 -25.45 -9.82
N ASP A 222 -5.20 -24.54 -9.88
CA ASP A 222 -6.28 -24.61 -10.86
C ASP A 222 -5.87 -23.99 -12.21
N SER A 223 -5.64 -24.83 -13.20
CA SER A 223 -5.23 -24.43 -14.56
C SER A 223 -6.30 -23.58 -15.30
N ARG A 224 -7.53 -23.48 -14.80
CA ARG A 224 -8.57 -22.59 -15.35
C ARG A 224 -8.27 -21.12 -15.08
N TRP A 225 -7.47 -20.81 -14.06
CA TRP A 225 -7.01 -19.45 -13.84
C TRP A 225 -5.95 -19.04 -14.87
N PRO A 226 -6.01 -17.79 -15.36
CA PRO A 226 -4.94 -17.27 -16.23
C PRO A 226 -3.56 -17.41 -15.61
N LYS A 227 -2.58 -17.73 -16.44
CA LYS A 227 -1.18 -17.91 -15.99
C LYS A 227 -0.66 -16.79 -15.11
N PRO A 228 -0.86 -15.47 -15.42
CA PRO A 228 -0.40 -14.39 -14.56
C PRO A 228 -0.98 -14.43 -13.14
N VAL A 229 -2.25 -14.85 -13.01
CA VAL A 229 -2.92 -14.97 -11.70
C VAL A 229 -2.33 -16.12 -10.89
N ARG A 230 -2.08 -17.27 -11.52
CA ARG A 230 -1.44 -18.44 -10.90
C ARG A 230 -0.02 -18.10 -10.42
N LEU A 231 0.77 -17.42 -11.25
CA LEU A 231 2.10 -16.93 -10.87
C LEU A 231 2.05 -15.97 -9.68
N ALA A 232 1.10 -15.03 -9.67
CA ALA A 232 0.88 -14.13 -8.56
C ALA A 232 0.53 -14.89 -7.26
N ALA A 233 -0.27 -15.96 -7.35
CA ALA A 233 -0.62 -16.79 -6.20
C ALA A 233 0.61 -17.51 -5.60
N VAL A 234 1.45 -18.11 -6.45
CA VAL A 234 2.71 -18.75 -6.00
C VAL A 234 3.66 -17.73 -5.36
N ILE A 235 3.78 -16.54 -5.95
CA ILE A 235 4.58 -15.44 -5.39
C ILE A 235 4.06 -15.04 -4.01
N SER A 236 2.75 -14.88 -3.87
CA SER A 236 2.10 -14.46 -2.63
C SER A 236 2.25 -15.49 -1.51
N LEU A 237 2.08 -16.76 -1.82
CA LEU A 237 2.34 -17.87 -0.89
C LEU A 237 3.81 -17.84 -0.40
N GLY A 238 4.76 -17.59 -1.30
CA GLY A 238 6.17 -17.41 -0.94
C GLY A 238 6.45 -16.17 -0.08
N MET A 239 5.64 -15.11 -0.18
CA MET A 239 5.73 -13.91 0.67
C MET A 239 5.12 -14.12 2.05
N ILE A 240 4.01 -14.81 2.13
CA ILE A 240 3.32 -15.15 3.39
C ILE A 240 4.22 -16.00 4.28
N GLY A 241 4.99 -16.91 3.70
CA GLY A 241 6.04 -17.61 4.45
C GLY A 241 5.55 -18.82 5.25
N MET A 242 4.33 -19.29 5.02
CA MET A 242 3.75 -20.42 5.74
C MET A 242 4.08 -21.78 5.14
N SER A 243 3.84 -22.78 5.94
CA SER A 243 3.73 -24.25 5.81
C SER A 243 3.58 -24.89 4.41
N GLY A 244 3.55 -24.08 3.37
CA GLY A 244 3.40 -24.50 1.99
C GLY A 244 4.68 -25.04 1.32
N VAL A 245 5.71 -25.47 2.08
CA VAL A 245 6.90 -26.08 1.45
C VAL A 245 6.50 -27.32 0.66
N ALA A 246 5.59 -28.15 1.20
CA ALA A 246 5.07 -29.32 0.50
C ALA A 246 4.27 -28.93 -0.76
N ASP A 247 3.40 -27.92 -0.66
CA ASP A 247 2.61 -27.41 -1.77
C ASP A 247 3.49 -26.74 -2.84
N MET A 248 4.51 -25.98 -2.42
CA MET A 248 5.50 -25.40 -3.34
C MET A 248 6.32 -26.48 -4.06
N ARG A 249 6.65 -27.57 -3.36
CA ARG A 249 7.32 -28.73 -3.98
C ARG A 249 6.42 -29.38 -5.02
N ALA A 250 5.14 -29.62 -4.69
CA ALA A 250 4.18 -30.20 -5.62
C ALA A 250 4.03 -29.34 -6.89
N LEU A 251 3.89 -28.04 -6.75
CA LEU A 251 3.83 -27.10 -7.89
C LEU A 251 5.15 -27.09 -8.69
N ALA A 252 6.32 -27.14 -8.02
CA ALA A 252 7.62 -27.16 -8.70
C ALA A 252 7.86 -28.44 -9.52
N GLU A 253 7.34 -29.57 -9.05
CA GLU A 253 7.55 -30.88 -9.68
C GLU A 253 6.47 -31.20 -10.72
N LEU A 254 5.19 -30.92 -10.40
CA LEU A 254 4.04 -31.47 -11.10
C LEU A 254 3.29 -30.49 -12.01
N ASP A 255 3.45 -29.15 -11.81
CA ASP A 255 2.70 -28.18 -12.59
C ASP A 255 3.02 -28.30 -14.09
N PRO A 256 2.02 -28.27 -14.99
CA PRO A 256 2.27 -28.36 -16.43
C PRO A 256 2.98 -27.13 -17.01
N ASP A 257 2.89 -25.96 -16.35
CA ASP A 257 3.49 -24.70 -16.84
C ASP A 257 4.92 -24.53 -16.31
N PRO A 258 5.94 -24.42 -17.21
CA PRO A 258 7.34 -24.29 -16.80
C PRO A 258 7.64 -23.01 -16.01
N ASP A 259 6.89 -21.93 -16.22
CA ASP A 259 7.07 -20.68 -15.46
C ASP A 259 6.56 -20.83 -14.03
N VAL A 260 5.42 -21.52 -13.86
CA VAL A 260 4.88 -21.84 -12.52
C VAL A 260 5.86 -22.73 -11.77
N LYS A 261 6.40 -23.78 -12.39
CA LYS A 261 7.47 -24.63 -11.81
C LYS A 261 8.66 -23.80 -11.35
N ARG A 262 9.16 -22.91 -12.21
CA ARG A 262 10.32 -22.06 -11.93
C ARG A 262 10.08 -21.14 -10.73
N VAL A 263 8.92 -20.50 -10.67
CA VAL A 263 8.56 -19.59 -9.58
C VAL A 263 8.32 -20.36 -8.29
N ALA A 264 7.65 -21.51 -8.33
CA ALA A 264 7.45 -22.39 -7.18
C ALA A 264 8.78 -22.90 -6.60
N THR A 265 9.74 -23.32 -7.45
CA THR A 265 11.08 -23.71 -7.03
C THR A 265 11.82 -22.59 -6.31
N ARG A 266 11.71 -21.35 -6.80
CA ARG A 266 12.31 -20.17 -6.12
C ARG A 266 11.67 -19.91 -4.77
N ALA A 267 10.33 -19.99 -4.70
CA ALA A 267 9.57 -19.82 -3.47
C ALA A 267 9.95 -20.89 -2.43
N GLN A 268 9.99 -22.16 -2.83
CA GLN A 268 10.41 -23.29 -1.99
C GLN A 268 11.79 -23.05 -1.36
N ARG A 269 12.80 -22.75 -2.17
CA ARG A 269 14.18 -22.48 -1.70
C ARG A 269 14.25 -21.31 -0.71
N ARG A 270 13.37 -20.32 -0.87
CA ARG A 270 13.29 -19.18 0.04
C ARG A 270 12.68 -19.59 1.39
N LEU A 271 11.61 -20.37 1.36
CA LEU A 271 10.96 -20.89 2.57
C LEU A 271 11.91 -21.81 3.36
N GLU A 272 12.60 -22.72 2.69
CA GLU A 272 13.59 -23.61 3.31
C GLU A 272 14.75 -22.85 3.97
N ARG A 273 15.24 -21.78 3.32
CA ARG A 273 16.28 -20.92 3.91
C ARG A 273 15.79 -20.19 5.16
N ARG A 274 14.55 -19.72 5.16
CA ARG A 274 13.94 -19.07 6.35
C ARG A 274 13.79 -20.05 7.50
N ALA A 275 13.24 -21.23 7.22
CA ALA A 275 13.08 -22.27 8.22
C ALA A 275 14.41 -22.67 8.89
N ARG A 276 15.49 -22.76 8.12
CA ARG A 276 16.84 -23.03 8.68
C ARG A 276 17.37 -21.87 9.52
N ALA A 277 17.08 -20.61 9.15
CA ALA A 277 17.52 -19.43 9.91
C ALA A 277 16.75 -19.25 11.22
N GLU A 278 15.53 -19.76 11.31
CA GLU A 278 14.70 -19.73 12.52
C GLU A 278 15.07 -20.86 13.50
N GLN A 279 15.79 -21.89 13.04
CA GLN A 279 16.25 -23.03 13.85
C GLN A 279 17.70 -22.87 14.36
N ALA A 280 18.43 -21.88 13.86
CA ALA A 280 19.81 -21.56 14.22
C ALA A 280 19.89 -20.42 15.27
#